data_17c6ebc2a09de05aa94d7bbcdaba3b60
#
_entry.id   17c6ebc2a09de05aa94d7bbcdaba3b60
#
_cell.length_a   1.000
_cell.length_b   1.000
_cell.length_c   1.000
_cell.angle_alpha   90.00
_cell.angle_beta   90.00
_cell.angle_gamma   90.00
#
_symmetry.space_group_name_H-M   'P 1'
#
loop_
_entity.id
_entity.type
_entity.pdbx_description
1 polymer ?
#
loop_
_entity_poly.entity_id
_entity_poly.type
_entity_poly.pdbx_seq_one_letter_code
_entity_poly.pdbx_strand_id
1 'polypeptide(L)'
;NQNFFVSTLGLYPDDKCDISLSDVVILPVPTTRDGETVFAPLTNRRIPLSEIYDQTKDQLILCCNYNFEGRHCIDYNTLDSYALLNAVPTAEGAIKIAIENTDFTLWQSKILVIGYGRVGKILADRLKSLGAFVTVSARKPKDFAQLEALGFNYINTEDFKNMFLGYDIIFNTVDAKVLYGDTLKNLPASLL
;
A
#
# COMPACT_ATOMS: atom_id res chain seq x y z
N ASN A 1 10.72 -8.33 27.30
CA ASN A 1 9.83 -9.05 26.36
C ASN A 1 8.47 -9.20 27.04
N GLN A 2 7.50 -8.41 26.62
CA GLN A 2 6.11 -8.65 27.00
C GLN A 2 5.58 -9.74 26.06
N ASN A 3 5.12 -10.86 26.62
CA ASN A 3 4.47 -11.92 25.86
C ASN A 3 3.00 -11.52 25.69
N PHE A 4 2.55 -11.37 24.44
CA PHE A 4 1.15 -11.20 24.11
C PHE A 4 0.54 -12.54 23.71
N PHE A 5 -0.66 -12.84 24.22
CA PHE A 5 -1.47 -13.92 23.67
C PHE A 5 -2.24 -13.36 22.47
N VAL A 6 -2.04 -13.97 21.29
CA VAL A 6 -2.66 -13.53 20.04
C VAL A 6 -3.60 -14.63 19.57
N SER A 7 -4.84 -14.27 19.28
CA SER A 7 -5.78 -15.10 18.55
C SER A 7 -6.26 -14.37 17.30
N THR A 8 -6.67 -15.13 16.29
CA THR A 8 -7.03 -14.59 14.98
C THR A 8 -8.49 -14.90 14.65
N LEU A 9 -9.13 -14.01 13.89
CA LEU A 9 -10.46 -14.19 13.34
C LEU A 9 -10.45 -13.79 11.87
N GLY A 10 -10.70 -14.76 10.98
CA GLY A 10 -10.75 -14.53 9.54
C GLY A 10 -9.39 -14.33 8.87
N LEU A 11 -8.28 -14.62 9.54
CA LEU A 11 -6.95 -14.68 8.93
C LEU A 11 -6.75 -16.03 8.23
N TYR A 12 -7.28 -17.11 8.83
CA TYR A 12 -7.33 -18.43 8.22
C TYR A 12 -8.79 -18.90 8.08
N PRO A 13 -9.10 -19.86 7.18
CA PRO A 13 -10.48 -20.28 6.90
C PRO A 13 -11.28 -20.74 8.12
N ASP A 14 -10.62 -21.40 9.07
CA ASP A 14 -11.25 -22.02 10.24
C ASP A 14 -11.03 -21.24 11.56
N ASP A 15 -10.52 -20.03 11.47
CA ASP A 15 -10.26 -19.19 12.63
C ASP A 15 -11.54 -18.91 13.40
N LYS A 16 -11.50 -19.24 14.70
CA LYS A 16 -12.55 -18.91 15.68
C LYS A 16 -11.90 -18.19 16.84
N CYS A 17 -12.32 -16.98 17.10
CA CYS A 17 -11.87 -16.17 18.21
C CYS A 17 -13.09 -15.49 18.85
N ASP A 18 -13.16 -15.53 20.15
CA ASP A 18 -14.07 -14.68 20.93
C ASP A 18 -13.36 -13.37 21.21
N ILE A 19 -13.66 -12.34 20.41
CA ILE A 19 -13.03 -11.03 20.55
C ILE A 19 -13.44 -10.31 21.81
N SER A 20 -14.53 -10.72 22.48
CA SER A 20 -14.96 -10.13 23.75
C SER A 20 -13.99 -10.40 24.89
N LEU A 21 -13.14 -11.40 24.76
CA LEU A 21 -12.11 -11.80 25.75
C LEU A 21 -10.76 -11.09 25.51
N SER A 22 -10.64 -10.27 24.47
CA SER A 22 -9.39 -9.55 24.16
C SER A 22 -9.34 -8.20 24.84
N ASP A 23 -8.14 -7.70 25.13
CA ASP A 23 -7.90 -6.31 25.59
C ASP A 23 -7.83 -5.35 24.42
N VAL A 24 -7.31 -5.83 23.27
CA VAL A 24 -7.09 -5.05 22.06
C VAL A 24 -7.55 -5.83 20.84
N VAL A 25 -8.31 -5.19 19.98
CA VAL A 25 -8.75 -5.71 18.67
C VAL A 25 -8.03 -4.96 17.57
N ILE A 26 -7.27 -5.67 16.74
CA ILE A 26 -6.55 -5.07 15.59
C ILE A 26 -7.26 -5.49 14.32
N LEU A 27 -7.75 -4.50 13.57
CA LEU A 27 -8.44 -4.71 12.31
C LEU A 27 -7.51 -4.50 11.10
N PRO A 28 -7.81 -5.08 9.94
CA PRO A 28 -6.94 -5.05 8.76
C PRO A 28 -6.86 -3.68 8.09
N VAL A 29 -5.95 -3.59 7.10
CA VAL A 29 -5.73 -2.44 6.21
C VAL A 29 -6.28 -2.76 4.80
N PRO A 30 -7.31 -2.08 4.31
CA PRO A 30 -8.25 -1.24 5.07
C PRO A 30 -9.11 -2.08 6.02
N THR A 31 -9.74 -1.45 7.02
CA THR A 31 -10.69 -2.16 7.89
C THR A 31 -11.86 -2.74 7.10
N THR A 32 -12.36 -1.98 6.14
CA THR A 32 -13.47 -2.37 5.26
C THR A 32 -13.26 -1.83 3.85
N ARG A 33 -13.90 -2.44 2.86
CA ARG A 33 -13.97 -1.95 1.48
C ARG A 33 -15.39 -1.57 1.07
N ASP A 34 -16.39 -2.17 1.69
CA ASP A 34 -17.82 -1.98 1.40
C ASP A 34 -18.54 -1.12 2.45
N GLY A 35 -17.88 -0.80 3.56
CA GLY A 35 -18.47 -0.10 4.69
C GLY A 35 -19.34 -0.97 5.60
N GLU A 36 -19.50 -2.26 5.29
CA GLU A 36 -20.39 -3.18 6.00
C GLU A 36 -19.64 -4.36 6.65
N THR A 37 -18.58 -4.84 6.00
CA THR A 37 -17.84 -6.02 6.44
C THR A 37 -16.35 -5.75 6.62
N VAL A 38 -15.73 -6.50 7.53
CA VAL A 38 -14.27 -6.50 7.71
C VAL A 38 -13.60 -7.03 6.45
N PHE A 39 -12.55 -6.38 6.01
CA PHE A 39 -11.73 -6.84 4.88
C PHE A 39 -10.90 -8.05 5.30
N ALA A 40 -11.38 -9.25 5.03
CA ALA A 40 -10.75 -10.53 5.39
C ALA A 40 -10.64 -11.45 4.17
N PRO A 41 -9.68 -11.16 3.22
CA PRO A 41 -9.63 -11.84 1.91
C PRO A 41 -9.18 -13.31 1.98
N LEU A 42 -8.66 -13.78 3.11
CA LEU A 42 -8.15 -15.13 3.28
C LEU A 42 -9.21 -16.10 3.83
N THR A 43 -10.38 -15.60 4.21
CA THR A 43 -11.51 -16.44 4.67
C THR A 43 -12.72 -16.28 3.76
N ASN A 44 -13.52 -17.35 3.65
CA ASN A 44 -14.83 -17.29 3.01
C ASN A 44 -15.93 -16.76 3.95
N ARG A 45 -15.62 -16.52 5.22
CA ARG A 45 -16.56 -15.96 6.19
C ARG A 45 -16.72 -14.47 5.95
N ARG A 46 -17.96 -14.03 5.78
CA ARG A 46 -18.31 -12.62 5.83
C ARG A 46 -18.43 -12.21 7.30
N ILE A 47 -17.60 -11.27 7.76
CA ILE A 47 -17.56 -10.78 9.14
C ILE A 47 -18.17 -9.37 9.13
N PRO A 48 -19.42 -9.19 9.59
CA PRO A 48 -20.03 -7.87 9.64
C PRO A 48 -19.30 -6.94 10.62
N LEU A 49 -19.20 -5.65 10.32
CA LEU A 49 -18.66 -4.66 11.26
C LEU A 49 -19.52 -4.54 12.53
N SER A 50 -20.83 -4.83 12.44
CA SER A 50 -21.71 -4.92 13.60
C SER A 50 -21.31 -6.05 14.55
N GLU A 51 -20.80 -7.18 14.05
CA GLU A 51 -20.28 -8.27 14.91
C GLU A 51 -19.11 -7.79 15.76
N ILE A 52 -18.20 -7.01 15.16
CA ILE A 52 -17.10 -6.39 15.91
C ILE A 52 -17.63 -5.41 16.95
N TYR A 53 -18.59 -4.57 16.53
CA TYR A 53 -19.19 -3.58 17.42
C TYR A 53 -19.89 -4.22 18.63
N ASP A 54 -20.67 -5.28 18.41
CA ASP A 54 -21.47 -5.93 19.46
C ASP A 54 -20.60 -6.69 20.47
N GLN A 55 -19.48 -7.28 20.00
CA GLN A 55 -18.56 -8.04 20.84
C GLN A 55 -17.50 -7.17 21.53
N THR A 56 -17.36 -5.89 21.15
CA THR A 56 -16.41 -4.97 21.79
C THR A 56 -17.15 -3.93 22.62
N LYS A 57 -16.76 -3.74 23.89
CA LYS A 57 -17.32 -2.73 24.80
C LYS A 57 -16.26 -1.76 25.28
N ASP A 58 -15.30 -2.28 26.03
CA ASP A 58 -14.23 -1.52 26.68
C ASP A 58 -12.87 -1.76 26.03
N GLN A 59 -12.80 -2.65 25.02
CA GLN A 59 -11.59 -2.99 24.31
C GLN A 59 -11.07 -1.79 23.49
N LEU A 60 -9.75 -1.69 23.36
CA LEU A 60 -9.14 -0.79 22.40
C LEU A 60 -9.25 -1.39 21.01
N ILE A 61 -9.90 -0.68 20.07
CA ILE A 61 -9.99 -1.07 18.66
C ILE A 61 -8.98 -0.27 17.86
N LEU A 62 -8.05 -0.96 17.20
CA LEU A 62 -7.13 -0.38 16.23
C LEU A 62 -7.70 -0.64 14.83
N CYS A 63 -8.06 0.40 14.11
CA CYS A 63 -8.69 0.33 12.79
C CYS A 63 -7.93 1.15 11.74
N CYS A 64 -8.28 1.00 10.48
CA CYS A 64 -7.69 1.74 9.37
C CYS A 64 -8.79 2.34 8.48
N ASN A 65 -8.82 3.67 8.38
CA ASN A 65 -9.83 4.44 7.62
C ASN A 65 -11.28 4.09 8.02
N TYR A 66 -11.49 3.84 9.29
CA TYR A 66 -12.80 3.54 9.86
C TYR A 66 -12.88 4.02 11.31
N ASN A 67 -14.09 4.26 11.80
CA ASN A 67 -14.32 4.61 13.19
C ASN A 67 -15.55 3.87 13.71
N PHE A 68 -15.44 3.26 14.87
CA PHE A 68 -16.55 2.64 15.58
C PHE A 68 -17.12 3.67 16.57
N GLU A 69 -18.20 4.33 16.18
CA GLU A 69 -18.84 5.38 16.96
C GLU A 69 -19.21 4.88 18.36
N GLY A 70 -18.82 5.61 19.41
CA GLY A 70 -19.07 5.20 20.80
C GLY A 70 -18.15 4.09 21.34
N ARG A 71 -17.08 3.71 20.61
CA ARG A 71 -16.05 2.76 21.08
C ARG A 71 -14.71 3.46 21.23
N HIS A 72 -13.83 2.87 22.03
CA HIS A 72 -12.44 3.32 22.15
C HIS A 72 -11.67 2.85 20.90
N CYS A 73 -11.67 3.68 19.86
CA CYS A 73 -11.11 3.36 18.56
C CYS A 73 -9.97 4.33 18.18
N ILE A 74 -8.87 3.77 17.67
CA ILE A 74 -7.75 4.55 17.12
C ILE A 74 -7.57 4.15 15.66
N ASP A 75 -7.70 5.12 14.77
CA ASP A 75 -7.30 4.95 13.37
C ASP A 75 -5.79 5.08 13.25
N TYR A 76 -5.10 3.95 13.19
CA TYR A 76 -3.64 3.93 13.11
C TYR A 76 -3.10 4.43 11.76
N ASN A 77 -3.94 4.52 10.72
CA ASN A 77 -3.53 5.10 9.44
C ASN A 77 -3.31 6.63 9.53
N THR A 78 -3.87 7.27 10.55
CA THR A 78 -3.62 8.69 10.83
C THR A 78 -2.27 8.95 11.51
N LEU A 79 -1.60 7.91 11.98
CA LEU A 79 -0.29 8.01 12.61
C LEU A 79 0.80 8.10 11.55
N ASP A 80 1.40 9.26 11.38
CA ASP A 80 2.46 9.49 10.38
C ASP A 80 3.64 8.51 10.51
N SER A 81 4.03 8.19 11.74
CA SER A 81 5.10 7.22 12.01
C SER A 81 4.75 5.82 11.51
N TYR A 82 3.53 5.36 11.76
CA TYR A 82 3.04 4.09 11.23
C TYR A 82 3.04 4.08 9.71
N ALA A 83 2.45 5.11 9.10
CA ALA A 83 2.32 5.21 7.66
C ALA A 83 3.70 5.28 6.94
N LEU A 84 4.69 5.92 7.55
CA LEU A 84 6.07 5.95 7.04
C LEU A 84 6.74 4.57 7.16
N LEU A 85 6.61 3.91 8.31
CA LEU A 85 7.20 2.57 8.51
C LEU A 85 6.51 1.52 7.64
N ASN A 86 5.19 1.59 7.46
CA ASN A 86 4.45 0.68 6.59
C ASN A 86 4.77 0.86 5.10
N ALA A 87 5.27 2.02 4.69
CA ALA A 87 5.74 2.24 3.33
C ALA A 87 6.95 1.35 2.96
N VAL A 88 7.74 0.92 3.94
CA VAL A 88 8.91 0.05 3.73
C VAL A 88 8.49 -1.34 3.23
N PRO A 89 7.72 -2.14 3.98
CA PRO A 89 7.28 -3.46 3.51
C PRO A 89 6.38 -3.37 2.27
N THR A 90 5.63 -2.28 2.10
CA THR A 90 4.83 -2.04 0.89
C THR A 90 5.70 -1.90 -0.35
N ALA A 91 6.78 -1.13 -0.26
CA ALA A 91 7.75 -0.99 -1.36
C ALA A 91 8.48 -2.31 -1.65
N GLU A 92 8.84 -3.07 -0.62
CA GLU A 92 9.46 -4.40 -0.79
C GLU A 92 8.51 -5.39 -1.45
N GLY A 93 7.23 -5.39 -1.06
CA GLY A 93 6.19 -6.20 -1.69
C GLY A 93 6.02 -5.87 -3.17
N ALA A 94 6.03 -4.59 -3.54
CA ALA A 94 5.98 -4.16 -4.93
C ALA A 94 7.20 -4.64 -5.74
N ILE A 95 8.41 -4.55 -5.18
CA ILE A 95 9.64 -5.06 -5.80
C ILE A 95 9.56 -6.58 -5.98
N LYS A 96 9.10 -7.31 -4.96
CA LYS A 96 8.90 -8.76 -5.03
C LYS A 96 7.98 -9.12 -6.20
N ILE A 97 6.81 -8.47 -6.31
CA ILE A 97 5.85 -8.71 -7.38
C ILE A 97 6.50 -8.47 -8.75
N ALA A 98 7.26 -7.38 -8.89
CA ALA A 98 7.95 -7.09 -10.16
C ALA A 98 8.95 -8.21 -10.53
N ILE A 99 9.78 -8.67 -9.58
CA ILE A 99 10.76 -9.74 -9.81
C ILE A 99 10.07 -11.06 -10.18
N GLU A 100 8.94 -11.38 -9.53
CA GLU A 100 8.20 -12.62 -9.79
C GLU A 100 7.47 -12.64 -11.15
N ASN A 101 7.19 -11.46 -11.71
CA ASN A 101 6.41 -11.32 -12.93
C ASN A 101 7.24 -10.82 -14.15
N THR A 102 8.56 -10.74 -14.01
CA THR A 102 9.46 -10.40 -15.12
C THR A 102 10.48 -11.52 -15.32
N ASP A 103 10.92 -11.73 -16.55
CA ASP A 103 11.96 -12.68 -16.92
C ASP A 103 13.36 -12.03 -17.01
N PHE A 104 13.49 -10.79 -16.55
CA PHE A 104 14.71 -10.02 -16.51
C PHE A 104 14.97 -9.45 -15.10
N THR A 105 16.19 -8.97 -14.87
CA THR A 105 16.57 -8.37 -13.58
C THR A 105 16.22 -6.90 -13.52
N LEU A 106 16.02 -6.37 -12.30
CA LEU A 106 15.80 -4.93 -12.10
C LEU A 106 17.06 -4.10 -12.35
N TRP A 107 18.25 -4.72 -12.29
CA TRP A 107 19.50 -4.05 -12.59
C TRP A 107 19.53 -3.57 -14.05
N GLN A 108 19.82 -2.27 -14.22
CA GLN A 108 19.80 -1.55 -15.50
C GLN A 108 18.42 -1.47 -16.21
N SER A 109 17.34 -1.94 -15.59
CA SER A 109 16.00 -1.75 -16.10
C SER A 109 15.58 -0.28 -15.99
N LYS A 110 14.80 0.20 -16.97
CA LYS A 110 14.20 1.54 -16.96
C LYS A 110 12.86 1.47 -16.24
N ILE A 111 12.77 2.11 -15.10
CA ILE A 111 11.61 2.01 -14.22
C ILE A 111 10.98 3.38 -14.00
N LEU A 112 9.66 3.46 -14.18
CA LEU A 112 8.87 4.62 -13.84
C LEU A 112 8.13 4.38 -12.51
N VAL A 113 8.34 5.27 -11.54
CA VAL A 113 7.57 5.31 -10.29
C VAL A 113 6.61 6.50 -10.36
N ILE A 114 5.31 6.21 -10.44
CA ILE A 114 4.27 7.22 -10.45
C ILE A 114 3.94 7.64 -9.03
N GLY A 115 4.23 8.89 -8.69
CA GLY A 115 4.03 9.46 -7.37
C GLY A 115 5.28 9.49 -6.50
N TYR A 116 5.42 10.56 -5.72
CA TYR A 116 6.54 10.78 -4.80
C TYR A 116 6.04 10.98 -3.37
N GLY A 117 5.05 10.15 -2.99
CA GLY A 117 4.52 10.03 -1.64
C GLY A 117 5.40 9.15 -0.76
N ARG A 118 4.86 8.69 0.38
CA ARG A 118 5.57 7.83 1.36
C ARG A 118 6.12 6.56 0.72
N VAL A 119 5.28 5.80 0.02
CA VAL A 119 5.68 4.56 -0.68
C VAL A 119 6.61 4.88 -1.86
N GLY A 120 6.25 5.85 -2.71
CA GLY A 120 7.02 6.19 -3.90
C GLY A 120 8.47 6.59 -3.59
N LYS A 121 8.71 7.31 -2.50
CA LYS A 121 10.06 7.69 -2.05
C LYS A 121 10.90 6.48 -1.68
N ILE A 122 10.36 5.58 -0.85
CA ILE A 122 11.06 4.36 -0.42
C ILE A 122 11.32 3.44 -1.62
N LEU A 123 10.31 3.26 -2.47
CA LEU A 123 10.39 2.42 -3.64
C LEU A 123 11.47 2.91 -4.62
N ALA A 124 11.46 4.20 -4.95
CA ALA A 124 12.43 4.79 -5.86
C ALA A 124 13.87 4.62 -5.34
N ASP A 125 14.11 4.87 -4.05
CA ASP A 125 15.41 4.72 -3.42
C ASP A 125 15.90 3.26 -3.47
N ARG A 126 15.05 2.29 -3.13
CA ARG A 126 15.39 0.86 -3.20
C ARG A 126 15.67 0.39 -4.62
N LEU A 127 14.86 0.79 -5.58
CA LEU A 127 15.06 0.45 -7.00
C LEU A 127 16.39 1.02 -7.52
N LYS A 128 16.71 2.27 -7.17
CA LYS A 128 18.01 2.89 -7.50
C LYS A 128 19.17 2.12 -6.86
N SER A 129 19.02 1.69 -5.61
CA SER A 129 20.03 0.88 -4.91
C SER A 129 20.22 -0.50 -5.54
N LEU A 130 19.19 -1.06 -6.18
CA LEU A 130 19.28 -2.28 -6.99
C LEU A 130 19.89 -2.06 -8.38
N GLY A 131 20.29 -0.83 -8.71
CA GLY A 131 20.95 -0.46 -9.97
C GLY A 131 20.00 -0.22 -11.14
N ALA A 132 18.72 0.02 -10.89
CA ALA A 132 17.76 0.40 -11.92
C ALA A 132 17.91 1.88 -12.33
N PHE A 133 17.53 2.21 -13.58
CA PHE A 133 17.38 3.58 -14.06
C PHE A 133 15.99 4.09 -13.70
N VAL A 134 15.88 4.76 -12.55
CA VAL A 134 14.59 5.17 -11.98
C VAL A 134 14.23 6.58 -12.43
N THR A 135 13.04 6.73 -12.99
CA THR A 135 12.37 8.02 -13.22
C THR A 135 11.17 8.10 -12.28
N VAL A 136 10.99 9.25 -11.62
CA VAL A 136 9.88 9.46 -10.69
C VAL A 136 8.94 10.52 -11.23
N SER A 137 7.64 10.27 -11.23
CA SER A 137 6.68 11.33 -11.53
C SER A 137 6.21 12.03 -10.26
N ALA A 138 6.16 13.36 -10.30
CA ALA A 138 5.71 14.21 -9.18
C ALA A 138 4.90 15.39 -9.70
N ARG A 139 4.27 16.14 -8.79
CA ARG A 139 3.46 17.33 -9.14
C ARG A 139 3.94 18.61 -8.45
N LYS A 140 4.65 18.48 -7.34
CA LYS A 140 4.98 19.63 -6.49
C LYS A 140 6.39 20.13 -6.76
N PRO A 141 6.62 21.44 -6.89
CA PRO A 141 7.97 22.01 -7.10
C PRO A 141 9.00 21.54 -6.07
N LYS A 142 8.59 21.40 -4.80
CA LYS A 142 9.47 20.90 -3.74
C LYS A 142 9.93 19.45 -3.97
N ASP A 143 9.07 18.64 -4.59
CA ASP A 143 9.40 17.24 -4.86
C ASP A 143 10.40 17.16 -6.02
N PHE A 144 10.27 18.02 -7.04
CA PHE A 144 11.26 18.12 -8.12
C PHE A 144 12.63 18.52 -7.59
N ALA A 145 12.71 19.56 -6.76
CA ALA A 145 13.96 19.98 -6.15
C ALA A 145 14.60 18.86 -5.30
N GLN A 146 13.78 18.09 -4.57
CA GLN A 146 14.27 16.95 -3.81
C GLN A 146 14.78 15.83 -4.70
N LEU A 147 14.06 15.49 -5.77
CA LEU A 147 14.44 14.45 -6.74
C LEU A 147 15.77 14.82 -7.43
N GLU A 148 15.91 16.08 -7.87
CA GLU A 148 17.13 16.60 -8.47
C GLU A 148 18.32 16.52 -7.50
N ALA A 149 18.15 16.98 -6.25
CA ALA A 149 19.19 16.93 -5.23
C ALA A 149 19.63 15.49 -4.91
N LEU A 150 18.73 14.50 -5.03
CA LEU A 150 19.02 13.07 -4.83
C LEU A 150 19.50 12.37 -6.10
N GLY A 151 19.62 13.08 -7.22
CA GLY A 151 20.07 12.54 -8.50
C GLY A 151 19.12 11.52 -9.11
N PHE A 152 17.82 11.76 -9.02
CA PHE A 152 16.78 11.02 -9.75
C PHE A 152 16.42 11.74 -11.05
N ASN A 153 16.11 10.96 -12.07
CA ASN A 153 15.34 11.50 -13.19
C ASN A 153 13.89 11.71 -12.74
N TYR A 154 13.29 12.81 -13.21
CA TYR A 154 11.89 13.08 -12.85
C TYR A 154 11.10 13.70 -14.00
N ILE A 155 9.79 13.54 -13.93
CA ILE A 155 8.83 14.10 -14.89
C ILE A 155 7.64 14.70 -14.12
N ASN A 156 6.99 15.69 -14.75
CA ASN A 156 5.72 16.19 -14.22
C ASN A 156 4.62 15.17 -14.51
N THR A 157 3.82 14.80 -13.49
CA THR A 157 2.71 13.86 -13.65
C THR A 157 1.64 14.37 -14.64
N GLU A 158 1.56 15.68 -14.91
CA GLU A 158 0.62 16.26 -15.88
C GLU A 158 1.08 16.04 -17.34
N ASP A 159 2.39 15.94 -17.58
CA ASP A 159 2.99 15.71 -18.91
C ASP A 159 3.03 14.23 -19.29
N PHE A 160 2.53 13.41 -18.45
CA PHE A 160 2.64 11.97 -18.38
C PHE A 160 1.92 11.21 -19.53
N LYS A 161 0.95 11.84 -20.20
CA LYS A 161 0.07 11.16 -21.19
C LYS A 161 0.80 10.51 -22.37
N ASN A 162 2.03 10.92 -22.68
CA ASN A 162 2.80 10.46 -23.83
C ASN A 162 4.12 9.76 -23.49
N MET A 163 4.44 9.54 -22.20
CA MET A 163 5.78 9.15 -21.78
C MET A 163 5.92 7.70 -21.27
N PHE A 164 4.92 6.84 -21.50
CA PHE A 164 5.00 5.43 -21.08
C PHE A 164 5.91 4.56 -21.95
N LEU A 165 6.26 5.05 -23.12
CA LEU A 165 7.12 4.32 -24.05
C LEU A 165 8.57 4.42 -23.58
N GLY A 166 9.19 3.26 -23.38
CA GLY A 166 10.61 3.18 -23.05
C GLY A 166 10.92 2.84 -21.59
N TYR A 167 9.92 2.50 -20.80
CA TYR A 167 10.12 1.87 -19.48
C TYR A 167 9.84 0.36 -19.57
N ASP A 168 10.61 -0.40 -18.80
CA ASP A 168 10.46 -1.83 -18.69
C ASP A 168 9.41 -2.19 -17.61
N ILE A 169 9.31 -1.36 -16.56
CA ILE A 169 8.36 -1.53 -15.45
C ILE A 169 7.78 -0.17 -15.05
N ILE A 170 6.49 -0.15 -14.71
CA ILE A 170 5.80 1.02 -14.18
C ILE A 170 5.15 0.68 -12.85
N PHE A 171 5.54 1.38 -11.79
CA PHE A 171 4.90 1.29 -10.48
C PHE A 171 3.96 2.47 -10.27
N ASN A 172 2.68 2.19 -9.99
CA ASN A 172 1.73 3.23 -9.60
C ASN A 172 1.58 3.26 -8.08
N THR A 173 2.01 4.35 -7.44
CA THR A 173 1.92 4.54 -5.99
C THR A 173 0.90 5.62 -5.58
N VAL A 174 0.03 6.03 -6.51
CA VAL A 174 -1.03 7.01 -6.24
C VAL A 174 -2.40 6.37 -6.36
N ASP A 175 -3.32 6.78 -5.47
CA ASP A 175 -4.70 6.28 -5.45
C ASP A 175 -5.55 6.85 -6.60
N ALA A 176 -5.11 7.96 -7.21
CA ALA A 176 -5.81 8.57 -8.34
C ALA A 176 -5.67 7.73 -9.61
N LYS A 177 -6.72 7.70 -10.43
CA LYS A 177 -6.67 7.10 -11.76
C LYS A 177 -5.76 7.96 -12.66
N VAL A 178 -4.49 7.61 -12.75
CA VAL A 178 -3.52 8.24 -13.65
C VAL A 178 -3.29 7.42 -14.92
N LEU A 179 -3.58 6.12 -14.87
CA LEU A 179 -3.53 5.20 -15.99
C LEU A 179 -4.96 4.93 -16.48
N TYR A 180 -5.27 5.33 -17.71
CA TYR A 180 -6.58 5.11 -18.33
C TYR A 180 -6.50 3.95 -19.32
N GLY A 181 -7.65 3.33 -19.61
CA GLY A 181 -7.73 2.15 -20.47
C GLY A 181 -7.07 2.32 -21.85
N ASP A 182 -7.16 3.51 -22.46
CA ASP A 182 -6.50 3.78 -23.75
C ASP A 182 -4.97 3.93 -23.61
N THR A 183 -4.48 4.39 -22.48
CA THR A 183 -3.04 4.41 -22.17
C THR A 183 -2.52 3.00 -21.97
N LEU A 184 -3.25 2.16 -21.23
CA LEU A 184 -2.88 0.78 -20.95
C LEU A 184 -2.88 -0.10 -22.23
N LYS A 185 -3.79 0.14 -23.18
CA LYS A 185 -3.85 -0.60 -24.46
C LYS A 185 -2.62 -0.37 -25.35
N ASN A 186 -1.96 0.77 -25.20
CA ASN A 186 -0.79 1.15 -25.98
C ASN A 186 0.54 0.78 -25.30
N LEU A 187 0.49 0.19 -24.11
CA LEU A 187 1.69 -0.31 -23.42
C LEU A 187 2.10 -1.66 -24.02
N PRO A 188 3.40 -1.92 -24.17
CA PRO A 188 3.90 -3.25 -24.52
C PRO A 188 3.38 -4.29 -23.52
N ALA A 189 3.08 -5.50 -24.00
CA ALA A 189 2.56 -6.60 -23.16
C ALA A 189 3.53 -7.06 -22.05
N SER A 190 4.77 -6.58 -22.06
CA SER A 190 5.79 -6.83 -21.06
C SER A 190 5.80 -5.84 -19.87
N LEU A 191 4.88 -4.86 -19.87
CA LEU A 191 4.75 -3.90 -18.77
C LEU A 191 3.70 -4.39 -17.75
N LEU A 192 4.12 -4.58 -16.54
CA LEU A 192 3.29 -4.90 -15.37
C LEU A 192 2.87 -3.64 -14.63
#